data_18667b454792482fabd1bcf2481a7618
#
_entry.id   18667b454792482fabd1bcf2481a7618
#
_cell.length_a   1.000
_cell.length_b   1.000
_cell.length_c   1.000
_cell.angle_alpha   90.00
_cell.angle_beta   90.00
_cell.angle_gamma   90.00
#
_symmetry.space_group_name_H-M   'P 1'
#
loop_
_entity.id
_entity.type
_entity.pdbx_description
1 polymer ?
#
loop_
_entity_poly.entity_id
_entity_poly.type
_entity_poly.pdbx_seq_one_letter_code
_entity_poly.pdbx_strand_id
1 'polypeptide(L)'
;PIKSSAASDVYKRQSYITQRAAEAIYTPEGQRQIKETIDYYMNNARTMKQGLEAAGLKVYGGVNAPYIWLKTPDGTGSWRFFEQMLYEANVVGTPGVGFGPSGEGYIRLTAFGKHEDCVEAMKRIRKWLK
;
A
#
# COMPACT_ATOMS: atom_id res chain seq x y z
N PRO A 1 -11.65 35.29 -18.55
CA PRO A 1 -10.87 34.09 -18.56
C PRO A 1 -11.74 32.86 -18.79
N ILE A 2 -11.63 32.35 -19.99
CA ILE A 2 -12.38 31.20 -20.53
C ILE A 2 -11.90 29.85 -19.97
N LYS A 3 -10.91 29.87 -19.06
CA LYS A 3 -10.24 28.66 -18.57
C LYS A 3 -11.10 27.77 -17.64
N SER A 4 -12.10 28.31 -16.98
CA SER A 4 -12.96 27.51 -16.08
C SER A 4 -14.08 26.78 -16.81
N SER A 5 -14.56 27.29 -17.95
CA SER A 5 -15.61 26.63 -18.74
C SER A 5 -15.10 25.38 -19.46
N ALA A 6 -13.87 25.39 -20.00
CA ALA A 6 -13.28 24.24 -20.67
C ALA A 6 -13.03 23.08 -19.69
N ALA A 7 -12.55 23.35 -18.49
CA ALA A 7 -12.40 22.34 -17.43
C ALA A 7 -13.75 21.78 -16.97
N SER A 8 -14.76 22.65 -16.84
CA SER A 8 -16.15 22.27 -16.52
C SER A 8 -16.78 21.40 -17.60
N ASP A 9 -16.50 21.66 -18.88
CA ASP A 9 -17.03 20.85 -19.99
C ASP A 9 -16.40 19.47 -20.10
N VAL A 10 -15.12 19.30 -19.74
CA VAL A 10 -14.48 18.01 -19.64
C VAL A 10 -15.09 17.18 -18.49
N TYR A 11 -15.37 17.80 -17.36
CA TYR A 11 -16.05 17.14 -16.23
C TYR A 11 -17.48 16.71 -16.55
N LYS A 12 -18.21 17.49 -17.34
CA LYS A 12 -19.60 17.19 -17.71
C LYS A 12 -19.74 16.06 -18.74
N ARG A 13 -18.65 15.59 -19.34
CA ARG A 13 -18.66 14.55 -20.38
C ARG A 13 -18.29 13.16 -19.88
N GLN A 14 -18.32 12.90 -18.59
CA GLN A 14 -18.12 11.55 -18.08
C GLN A 14 -19.22 10.61 -18.60
N SER A 15 -18.82 9.39 -18.96
CA SER A 15 -19.76 8.36 -19.42
C SER A 15 -20.90 8.17 -18.41
N TYR A 16 -22.11 8.09 -18.89
CA TYR A 16 -23.29 7.81 -18.05
C TYR A 16 -23.12 6.51 -17.25
N ILE A 17 -22.52 5.48 -17.86
CA ILE A 17 -22.23 4.19 -17.21
C ILE A 17 -21.31 4.40 -16.01
N THR A 18 -20.25 5.19 -16.16
CA THR A 18 -19.31 5.51 -15.06
C THR A 18 -20.00 6.26 -13.91
N GLN A 19 -20.91 7.19 -14.24
CA GLN A 19 -21.67 7.92 -13.23
C GLN A 19 -22.63 7.00 -12.46
N ARG A 20 -23.31 6.08 -13.16
CA ARG A 20 -24.21 5.10 -12.53
C ARG A 20 -23.42 4.10 -11.66
N ALA A 21 -22.24 3.69 -12.09
CA ALA A 21 -21.35 2.84 -11.30
C ALA A 21 -20.89 3.57 -10.02
N ALA A 22 -20.56 4.86 -10.11
CA ALA A 22 -20.19 5.66 -8.95
C ALA A 22 -21.38 5.84 -7.97
N GLU A 23 -22.59 6.01 -8.47
CA GLU A 23 -23.80 6.10 -7.66
C GLU A 23 -24.06 4.81 -6.86
N ALA A 24 -23.75 3.65 -7.44
CA ALA A 24 -23.92 2.35 -6.79
C ALA A 24 -23.12 2.24 -5.49
N ILE A 25 -22.01 2.97 -5.35
CA ILE A 25 -21.18 3.03 -4.15
C ILE A 25 -21.98 3.51 -2.92
N TYR A 26 -22.98 4.39 -3.14
CA TYR A 26 -23.79 4.96 -2.06
C TYR A 26 -25.02 4.12 -1.70
N THR A 27 -25.25 3.02 -2.40
CA THR A 27 -26.31 2.08 -2.01
C THR A 27 -25.89 1.27 -0.77
N PRO A 28 -26.84 0.76 0.04
CA PRO A 28 -26.53 -0.10 1.18
C PRO A 28 -25.64 -1.30 0.80
N GLU A 29 -25.91 -1.91 -0.36
CA GLU A 29 -25.12 -3.04 -0.87
C GLU A 29 -23.71 -2.59 -1.30
N GLY A 30 -23.56 -1.46 -2.00
CA GLY A 30 -22.26 -0.90 -2.36
C GLY A 30 -21.41 -0.58 -1.13
N GLN A 31 -22.00 0.01 -0.11
CA GLN A 31 -21.31 0.32 1.15
C GLN A 31 -20.87 -0.97 1.87
N ARG A 32 -21.69 -2.02 1.88
CA ARG A 32 -21.33 -3.32 2.46
C ARG A 32 -20.11 -3.93 1.75
N GLN A 33 -20.14 -3.98 0.42
CA GLN A 33 -19.04 -4.54 -0.39
C GLN A 33 -17.74 -3.75 -0.24
N ILE A 34 -17.80 -2.42 -0.21
CA ILE A 34 -16.63 -1.57 0.02
C ILE A 34 -16.04 -1.84 1.39
N LYS A 35 -16.89 -1.91 2.42
CA LYS A 35 -16.44 -2.19 3.78
C LYS A 35 -15.73 -3.54 3.88
N GLU A 36 -16.29 -4.59 3.30
CA GLU A 36 -15.69 -5.92 3.26
C GLU A 36 -14.31 -5.90 2.59
N THR A 37 -14.20 -5.18 1.46
CA THR A 37 -12.93 -5.03 0.74
C THR A 37 -11.90 -4.27 1.58
N ILE A 38 -12.29 -3.18 2.21
CA ILE A 38 -11.42 -2.40 3.09
C ILE A 38 -10.97 -3.25 4.28
N ASP A 39 -11.90 -3.95 4.93
CA ASP A 39 -11.60 -4.81 6.08
C ASP A 39 -10.62 -5.93 5.71
N TYR A 40 -10.75 -6.50 4.52
CA TYR A 40 -9.81 -7.48 3.98
C TYR A 40 -8.39 -6.91 3.86
N TYR A 41 -8.22 -5.76 3.22
CA TYR A 41 -6.90 -5.14 3.07
C TYR A 41 -6.33 -4.64 4.40
N MET A 42 -7.16 -4.13 5.30
CA MET A 42 -6.72 -3.74 6.63
C MET A 42 -6.29 -4.94 7.49
N ASN A 43 -6.90 -6.10 7.30
CA ASN A 43 -6.45 -7.33 7.94
C ASN A 43 -5.07 -7.77 7.41
N ASN A 44 -4.85 -7.68 6.10
CA ASN A 44 -3.54 -7.91 5.49
C ASN A 44 -2.48 -6.96 6.08
N ALA A 45 -2.81 -5.67 6.16
CA ALA A 45 -1.90 -4.66 6.73
C ALA A 45 -1.52 -4.98 8.17
N ARG A 46 -2.49 -5.42 8.98
CA ARG A 46 -2.25 -5.84 10.37
C ARG A 46 -1.33 -7.05 10.44
N THR A 47 -1.57 -8.07 9.62
CA THR A 47 -0.73 -9.26 9.52
C THR A 47 0.69 -8.92 9.10
N MET A 48 0.86 -8.09 8.09
CA MET A 48 2.18 -7.64 7.63
C MET A 48 2.91 -6.83 8.70
N LYS A 49 2.23 -5.89 9.33
CA LYS A 49 2.80 -5.07 10.41
C LYS A 49 3.33 -5.94 11.55
N GLN A 50 2.50 -6.86 12.04
CA GLN A 50 2.90 -7.80 13.10
C GLN A 50 4.08 -8.68 12.68
N GLY A 51 4.08 -9.16 11.42
CA GLY A 51 5.17 -9.96 10.88
C GLY A 51 6.51 -9.23 10.84
N LEU A 52 6.50 -7.97 10.42
CA LEU A 52 7.68 -7.11 10.36
C LEU A 52 8.19 -6.71 11.75
N GLU A 53 7.28 -6.34 12.66
CA GLU A 53 7.62 -6.04 14.06
C GLU A 53 8.23 -7.27 14.77
N ALA A 54 7.68 -8.46 14.53
CA ALA A 54 8.22 -9.72 15.04
C ALA A 54 9.59 -10.10 14.44
N ALA A 55 9.93 -9.54 13.28
CA ALA A 55 11.27 -9.64 12.68
C ALA A 55 12.25 -8.58 13.24
N GLY A 56 11.84 -7.75 14.19
CA GLY A 56 12.66 -6.71 14.81
C GLY A 56 12.75 -5.42 14.02
N LEU A 57 11.91 -5.24 13.00
CA LEU A 57 11.92 -4.05 12.16
C LEU A 57 11.01 -2.96 12.73
N LYS A 58 11.43 -1.70 12.55
CA LYS A 58 10.63 -0.54 12.93
C LYS A 58 9.64 -0.20 11.84
N VAL A 59 8.34 -0.19 12.18
CA VAL A 59 7.25 -0.10 11.22
C VAL A 59 6.29 1.04 11.59
N TYR A 60 5.78 1.72 10.58
CA TYR A 60 4.81 2.81 10.70
C TYR A 60 3.64 2.58 9.73
N GLY A 61 2.48 3.17 10.02
CA GLY A 61 1.27 3.01 9.20
C GLY A 61 0.56 1.67 9.42
N GLY A 62 -0.22 1.23 8.45
CA GLY A 62 -1.01 -0.02 8.53
C GLY A 62 -2.18 0.02 9.52
N VAL A 63 -2.65 1.22 9.91
CA VAL A 63 -3.76 1.43 10.86
C VAL A 63 -4.98 2.04 10.17
N ASN A 64 -4.79 3.13 9.44
CA ASN A 64 -5.88 3.86 8.76
C ASN A 64 -5.85 3.68 7.23
N ALA A 65 -4.79 3.05 6.71
CA ALA A 65 -4.62 2.77 5.30
C ALA A 65 -3.77 1.50 5.13
N PRO A 66 -3.96 0.73 4.04
CA PRO A 66 -3.23 -0.51 3.79
C PRO A 66 -1.82 -0.26 3.23
N TYR A 67 -1.15 0.77 3.75
CA TYR A 67 0.24 1.12 3.46
C TYR A 67 1.09 1.02 4.71
N ILE A 68 2.26 0.41 4.58
CA ILE A 68 3.18 0.17 5.67
C ILE A 68 4.53 0.77 5.28
N TRP A 69 5.08 1.59 6.16
CA TRP A 69 6.41 2.14 6.05
C TRP A 69 7.36 1.37 6.96
N LEU A 70 8.30 0.71 6.36
CA LEU A 70 9.37 -0.03 7.02
C LEU A 70 10.61 0.85 7.07
N LYS A 71 11.16 1.13 8.25
CA LYS A 71 12.47 1.76 8.38
C LYS A 71 13.56 0.72 8.11
N THR A 72 14.49 1.04 7.20
CA THR A 72 15.61 0.15 6.90
C THR A 72 16.53 0.03 8.12
N PRO A 73 17.04 -1.18 8.42
CA PRO A 73 17.97 -1.37 9.53
C PRO A 73 19.35 -0.76 9.22
N ASP A 74 20.10 -0.46 10.29
CA ASP A 74 21.50 -0.06 10.26
C ASP A 74 21.86 1.12 9.34
N GLY A 75 20.89 2.00 9.07
CA GLY A 75 21.08 3.14 8.18
C GLY A 75 21.27 2.77 6.70
N THR A 76 20.89 1.55 6.32
CA THR A 76 20.91 1.12 4.92
C THR A 76 20.03 2.01 4.06
N GLY A 77 20.53 2.51 2.94
CA GLY A 77 19.76 3.33 2.01
C GLY A 77 18.60 2.58 1.37
N SER A 78 17.54 3.31 0.98
CA SER A 78 16.29 2.74 0.46
C SER A 78 16.49 1.81 -0.74
N TRP A 79 17.32 2.20 -1.72
CA TRP A 79 17.59 1.39 -2.90
C TRP A 79 18.37 0.12 -2.57
N ARG A 80 19.39 0.22 -1.74
CA ARG A 80 20.19 -0.94 -1.34
C ARG A 80 19.34 -1.96 -0.60
N PHE A 81 18.51 -1.51 0.33
CA PHE A 81 17.62 -2.42 1.06
C PHE A 81 16.55 -3.04 0.16
N PHE A 82 16.04 -2.27 -0.83
CA PHE A 82 15.13 -2.79 -1.84
C PHE A 82 15.77 -3.94 -2.64
N GLU A 83 16.99 -3.76 -3.13
CA GLU A 83 17.72 -4.80 -3.87
C GLU A 83 17.94 -6.05 -3.03
N GLN A 84 18.37 -5.90 -1.79
CA GLN A 84 18.54 -7.01 -0.86
C GLN A 84 17.21 -7.75 -0.62
N MET A 85 16.13 -7.03 -0.35
CA MET A 85 14.81 -7.62 -0.15
C MET A 85 14.30 -8.35 -1.40
N LEU A 86 14.59 -7.82 -2.58
CA LEU A 86 14.23 -8.44 -3.85
C LEU A 86 15.00 -9.75 -4.07
N TYR A 87 16.34 -9.73 -3.97
CA TYR A 87 17.17 -10.87 -4.30
C TYR A 87 17.19 -11.95 -3.22
N GLU A 88 17.15 -11.57 -1.94
CA GLU A 88 17.27 -12.51 -0.82
C GLU A 88 15.90 -13.01 -0.33
N ALA A 89 14.90 -12.16 -0.31
CA ALA A 89 13.56 -12.52 0.16
C ALA A 89 12.53 -12.74 -0.96
N ASN A 90 12.85 -12.36 -2.21
CA ASN A 90 11.89 -12.34 -3.34
C ASN A 90 10.62 -11.54 -3.01
N VAL A 91 10.79 -10.40 -2.35
CA VAL A 91 9.70 -9.48 -1.99
C VAL A 91 9.99 -8.11 -2.58
N VAL A 92 8.98 -7.53 -3.20
CA VAL A 92 9.06 -6.21 -3.83
C VAL A 92 8.37 -5.17 -2.96
N GLY A 93 9.05 -4.08 -2.68
CA GLY A 93 8.50 -2.87 -2.05
C GLY A 93 8.81 -1.64 -2.88
N THR A 94 8.40 -0.47 -2.43
CA THR A 94 8.77 0.79 -3.08
C THR A 94 9.81 1.51 -2.24
N PRO A 95 11.01 1.81 -2.78
CA PRO A 95 12.00 2.63 -2.06
C PRO A 95 11.39 3.96 -1.64
N GLY A 96 11.55 4.31 -0.37
CA GLY A 96 10.92 5.51 0.18
C GLY A 96 11.42 6.81 -0.45
N VAL A 97 12.68 6.84 -0.89
CA VAL A 97 13.25 7.99 -1.61
C VAL A 97 12.47 8.35 -2.88
N GLY A 98 11.76 7.39 -3.48
CA GLY A 98 10.86 7.64 -4.61
C GLY A 98 9.69 8.59 -4.30
N PHE A 99 9.42 8.85 -3.01
CA PHE A 99 8.41 9.79 -2.52
C PHE A 99 9.02 11.12 -2.05
N GLY A 100 10.31 11.32 -2.27
CA GLY A 100 11.05 12.50 -1.89
C GLY A 100 12.21 12.22 -0.92
N PRO A 101 13.08 13.20 -0.67
CA PRO A 101 14.30 13.03 0.15
C PRO A 101 14.03 12.53 1.56
N SER A 102 12.91 12.92 2.17
CA SER A 102 12.51 12.48 3.53
C SER A 102 12.17 11.00 3.61
N GLY A 103 11.97 10.33 2.47
CA GLY A 103 11.73 8.89 2.39
C GLY A 103 12.99 8.03 2.36
N GLU A 104 14.18 8.64 2.36
CA GLU A 104 15.43 7.89 2.40
C GLU A 104 15.56 7.10 3.71
N GLY A 105 16.02 5.86 3.60
CA GLY A 105 16.06 4.92 4.73
C GLY A 105 14.72 4.28 5.06
N TYR A 106 13.77 4.30 4.13
CA TYR A 106 12.47 3.65 4.26
C TYR A 106 12.10 2.84 3.02
N ILE A 107 11.27 1.82 3.22
CA ILE A 107 10.57 1.08 2.16
C ILE A 107 9.07 1.15 2.43
N ARG A 108 8.27 1.44 1.40
CA ARG A 108 6.82 1.34 1.49
C ARG A 108 6.35 -0.01 0.96
N LEU A 109 5.60 -0.72 1.77
CA LEU A 109 4.89 -1.94 1.40
C LEU A 109 3.39 -1.65 1.29
N THR A 110 2.69 -2.43 0.46
CA THR A 110 1.24 -2.35 0.28
C THR A 110 0.58 -3.67 0.63
N ALA A 111 -0.60 -3.60 1.23
CA ALA A 111 -1.35 -4.77 1.65
C ALA A 111 -2.52 -5.11 0.70
N PHE A 112 -2.47 -4.66 -0.56
CA PHE A 112 -3.52 -4.87 -1.57
C PHE A 112 -3.45 -6.25 -2.25
N GLY A 113 -2.52 -7.11 -1.86
CA GLY A 113 -2.38 -8.46 -2.39
C GLY A 113 -3.35 -9.46 -1.77
N LYS A 114 -3.22 -10.73 -2.18
CA LYS A 114 -3.90 -11.84 -1.52
C LYS A 114 -3.33 -12.04 -0.11
N HIS A 115 -4.18 -12.51 0.79
CA HIS A 115 -3.77 -12.73 2.18
C HIS A 115 -2.60 -13.72 2.29
N GLU A 116 -2.65 -14.78 1.51
CA GLU A 116 -1.61 -15.83 1.48
C GLU A 116 -0.26 -15.26 1.05
N ASP A 117 -0.27 -14.38 0.05
CA ASP A 117 0.96 -13.73 -0.45
C ASP A 117 1.55 -12.78 0.61
N CYS A 118 0.69 -12.05 1.33
CA CYS A 118 1.13 -11.20 2.44
C CYS A 118 1.78 -12.03 3.57
N VAL A 119 1.18 -13.15 3.94
CA VAL A 119 1.72 -14.06 4.94
C VAL A 119 3.05 -14.66 4.49
N GLU A 120 3.12 -15.11 3.24
CA GLU A 120 4.34 -15.68 2.68
C GLU A 120 5.48 -14.66 2.60
N ALA A 121 5.19 -13.42 2.17
CA ALA A 121 6.17 -12.35 2.16
C ALA A 121 6.77 -12.10 3.56
N MET A 122 5.93 -12.11 4.61
CA MET A 122 6.41 -11.94 5.98
C MET A 122 7.31 -13.11 6.44
N LYS A 123 6.99 -14.33 6.04
CA LYS A 123 7.85 -15.50 6.32
C LYS A 123 9.21 -15.37 5.66
N ARG A 124 9.26 -14.94 4.39
CA ARG A 124 10.50 -14.77 3.62
C ARG A 124 11.36 -13.67 4.20
N ILE A 125 10.79 -12.50 4.51
CA ILE A 125 11.51 -11.39 5.14
C ILE A 125 12.08 -11.84 6.50
N ARG A 126 11.30 -12.52 7.32
CA ARG A 126 11.76 -13.03 8.62
C ARG A 126 12.86 -14.07 8.49
N LYS A 127 12.83 -14.90 7.46
CA LYS A 127 13.89 -15.91 7.21
C LYS A 127 15.18 -15.24 6.76
N TRP A 128 15.09 -14.22 5.93
CA TRP A 128 16.23 -13.47 5.42
C TRP A 128 16.94 -12.64 6.50
N LEU A 129 16.19 -12.05 7.43
CA LEU A 129 16.75 -11.18 8.48
C LEU A 129 17.29 -11.95 9.72
N LYS A 130 17.19 -13.27 9.74
CA LYS A 130 17.81 -14.13 10.77
C LYS A 130 19.23 -14.49 10.41
#